data_953b7009aae2825e502ecc0a2731bbb4
#
_entry.id   953b7009aae2825e502ecc0a2731bbb4
#
_cell.length_a   1.000
_cell.length_b   1.000
_cell.length_c   1.000
_cell.angle_alpha   90.00
_cell.angle_beta   90.00
_cell.angle_gamma   90.00
#
_symmetry.space_group_name_H-M   'P 1'
#
loop_
_entity.id
_entity.type
_entity.pdbx_description
1 polymer ?
#
loop_
_entity_poly.entity_id
_entity_poly.type
_entity_poly.pdbx_seq_one_letter_code
_entity_poly.pdbx_strand_id
1 'polypeptide(L)'
;MTSKEMEARSGVPRANIRYYEAEGLLAPARSGNGYRDYSEEDLRTLEKIKLLRRLGVTIEALRALRDGRAELSAVLDRRLAEVGGEQAALGRVERVCGDLRRTGATFTGLDPGRYLADLDAPALPGEGGPWWEKASASALPETDRLPTVCSASRRLFARMFDEMLVRVLIASGLCLAGINLAAVSSFVVSLTAVVLLAFVEPLFLRLWGTTPGKALLGMRLTGPDGKNVPYTEGLARYFLMMWYGQGFEIPVWSLIQGYRSVRRCWDDEPQPWDVEVAYIAKPFRARYGVGLVLATLLVLTAGEAANSWSQTPPNRGDVTVAEFAENYNRQADYLGFGGRTYLDETGQWQEEPGNPNAVTVGDFGIEPWPEARELHFTLEDGHITAIT
;
A
#
# COMPACT_ATOMS: atom_id res chain seq x y z
N MET A 1 -17.15 12.28 29.77
CA MET A 1 -17.75 11.96 28.44
C MET A 1 -16.82 11.10 27.59
N THR A 2 -17.36 10.16 26.83
CA THR A 2 -16.61 9.35 25.87
C THR A 2 -16.27 10.18 24.60
N SER A 3 -15.27 9.75 23.80
CA SER A 3 -14.95 10.40 22.52
C SER A 3 -16.14 10.42 21.55
N LYS A 4 -17.05 9.44 21.63
CA LYS A 4 -18.27 9.39 20.83
C LYS A 4 -19.28 10.47 21.22
N GLU A 5 -19.47 10.68 22.51
CA GLU A 5 -20.34 11.74 23.03
C GLU A 5 -19.76 13.12 22.76
N MET A 6 -18.43 13.27 22.88
CA MET A 6 -17.72 14.50 22.55
C MET A 6 -17.91 14.89 21.07
N GLU A 7 -17.78 13.93 20.14
CA GLU A 7 -18.07 14.12 18.72
C GLU A 7 -19.52 14.51 18.47
N ALA A 8 -20.47 13.79 19.07
CA ALA A 8 -21.90 14.05 18.88
C ALA A 8 -22.30 15.45 19.36
N ARG A 9 -21.71 15.94 20.46
CA ARG A 9 -22.04 17.24 21.06
C ARG A 9 -21.32 18.41 20.37
N SER A 10 -20.04 18.24 20.04
CA SER A 10 -19.24 19.32 19.42
C SER A 10 -19.41 19.39 17.90
N GLY A 11 -19.84 18.28 17.25
CA GLY A 11 -19.85 18.15 15.81
C GLY A 11 -18.42 18.15 15.19
N VAL A 12 -17.39 17.88 16.00
CA VAL A 12 -16.01 17.74 15.55
C VAL A 12 -15.69 16.25 15.45
N PRO A 13 -15.21 15.76 14.30
CA PRO A 13 -14.84 14.34 14.14
C PRO A 13 -13.85 13.86 15.20
N ARG A 14 -13.99 12.63 15.69
CA ARG A 14 -13.10 12.04 16.72
C ARG A 14 -11.63 12.09 16.34
N ALA A 15 -11.34 11.98 15.04
CA ALA A 15 -9.99 12.13 14.51
C ALA A 15 -9.41 13.52 14.82
N ASN A 16 -10.20 14.59 14.65
CA ASN A 16 -9.78 15.97 14.94
C ASN A 16 -9.64 16.21 16.44
N ILE A 17 -10.51 15.62 17.27
CA ILE A 17 -10.40 15.70 18.72
C ILE A 17 -9.05 15.13 19.18
N ARG A 18 -8.65 13.95 18.66
CA ARG A 18 -7.38 13.32 18.99
C ARG A 18 -6.16 14.09 18.47
N TYR A 19 -6.30 14.71 17.28
CA TYR A 19 -5.28 15.60 16.79
C TYR A 19 -5.05 16.76 17.76
N TYR A 20 -6.12 17.41 18.24
CA TYR A 20 -5.98 18.49 19.20
C TYR A 20 -5.43 18.02 20.55
N GLU A 21 -5.65 16.76 20.95
CA GLU A 21 -4.95 16.14 22.08
C GLU A 21 -3.45 15.98 21.80
N ALA A 22 -3.10 15.43 20.63
CA ALA A 22 -1.70 15.23 20.25
C ALA A 22 -0.95 16.57 20.16
N GLU A 23 -1.63 17.64 19.68
CA GLU A 23 -1.14 19.00 19.67
C GLU A 23 -1.14 19.66 21.06
N GLY A 24 -1.59 18.91 22.08
CA GLY A 24 -1.67 19.37 23.48
C GLY A 24 -2.77 20.41 23.73
N LEU A 25 -3.64 20.70 22.77
CA LEU A 25 -4.72 21.68 22.93
C LEU A 25 -5.86 21.16 23.81
N LEU A 26 -6.00 19.86 23.97
CA LEU A 26 -6.91 19.16 24.87
C LEU A 26 -6.13 18.16 25.74
N ALA A 27 -6.53 17.99 26.99
CA ALA A 27 -5.88 17.10 27.94
C ALA A 27 -6.93 16.32 28.77
N PRO A 28 -7.69 15.38 28.13
CA PRO A 28 -8.73 14.65 28.83
C PRO A 28 -8.15 13.76 29.92
N ALA A 29 -8.89 13.58 31.01
CA ALA A 29 -8.57 12.62 32.03
C ALA A 29 -8.64 11.19 31.48
N ARG A 30 -7.99 10.24 32.17
CA ARG A 30 -8.13 8.82 31.86
C ARG A 30 -8.89 8.13 32.99
N SER A 31 -9.93 7.38 32.64
CA SER A 31 -10.67 6.54 33.58
C SER A 31 -9.79 5.38 34.04
N GLY A 32 -10.18 4.72 35.14
CA GLY A 32 -9.43 3.62 35.75
C GLY A 32 -9.17 2.42 34.82
N ASN A 33 -9.93 2.29 33.74
CA ASN A 33 -9.75 1.30 32.65
C ASN A 33 -8.96 1.84 31.43
N GLY A 34 -8.33 3.02 31.58
CA GLY A 34 -7.44 3.60 30.54
C GLY A 34 -8.15 4.37 29.42
N TYR A 35 -9.48 4.41 29.40
CA TYR A 35 -10.23 5.17 28.38
C TYR A 35 -10.20 6.68 28.67
N ARG A 36 -10.34 7.48 27.60
CA ARG A 36 -10.43 8.93 27.68
C ARG A 36 -11.75 9.34 28.31
N ASP A 37 -11.68 10.26 29.24
CA ASP A 37 -12.85 10.86 29.91
C ASP A 37 -12.78 12.38 29.77
N TYR A 38 -13.60 12.93 28.88
CA TYR A 38 -13.67 14.36 28.61
C TYR A 38 -14.64 15.04 29.57
N SER A 39 -14.22 16.17 30.10
CA SER A 39 -15.03 17.06 30.94
C SER A 39 -15.91 18.00 30.08
N GLU A 40 -16.83 18.70 30.72
CA GLU A 40 -17.57 19.80 30.10
C GLU A 40 -16.64 20.98 29.72
N GLU A 41 -15.54 21.13 30.43
CA GLU A 41 -14.53 22.16 30.12
C GLU A 41 -13.74 21.80 28.86
N ASP A 42 -13.42 20.51 28.66
CA ASP A 42 -12.82 20.03 27.40
C ASP A 42 -13.74 20.30 26.20
N LEU A 43 -15.06 20.10 26.39
CA LEU A 43 -16.04 20.42 25.34
C LEU A 43 -16.02 21.91 25.00
N ARG A 44 -16.05 22.78 25.99
CA ARG A 44 -15.98 24.25 25.75
C ARG A 44 -14.67 24.65 25.11
N THR A 45 -13.57 24.00 25.48
CA THR A 45 -12.26 24.25 24.87
C THR A 45 -12.25 23.81 23.41
N LEU A 46 -12.84 22.64 23.09
CA LEU A 46 -12.99 22.16 21.72
C LEU A 46 -13.86 23.11 20.88
N GLU A 47 -14.93 23.67 21.44
CA GLU A 47 -15.77 24.65 20.75
C GLU A 47 -15.01 25.96 20.44
N LYS A 48 -14.18 26.42 21.37
CA LYS A 48 -13.27 27.58 21.13
C LYS A 48 -12.28 27.27 20.02
N ILE A 49 -11.65 26.12 20.04
CA ILE A 49 -10.74 25.67 18.97
C ILE A 49 -11.48 25.64 17.63
N LYS A 50 -12.67 25.04 17.58
CA LYS A 50 -13.50 24.97 16.38
C LYS A 50 -13.83 26.35 15.83
N LEU A 51 -14.19 27.31 16.67
CA LEU A 51 -14.46 28.69 16.27
C LEU A 51 -13.22 29.34 15.65
N LEU A 52 -12.09 29.31 16.36
CA LEU A 52 -10.86 29.96 15.92
C LEU A 52 -10.30 29.34 14.64
N ARG A 53 -10.42 28.02 14.49
CA ARG A 53 -10.07 27.32 13.25
C ARG A 53 -10.94 27.74 12.08
N ARG A 54 -12.24 27.94 12.28
CA ARG A 54 -13.13 28.48 11.24
C ARG A 54 -12.78 29.90 10.82
N LEU A 55 -12.19 30.67 11.72
CA LEU A 55 -11.66 32.01 11.41
C LEU A 55 -10.30 31.97 10.70
N GLY A 56 -9.71 30.76 10.52
CA GLY A 56 -8.42 30.57 9.86
C GLY A 56 -7.20 30.71 10.79
N VAL A 57 -7.39 30.71 12.11
CA VAL A 57 -6.28 30.77 13.09
C VAL A 57 -5.49 29.46 13.03
N THR A 58 -4.16 29.54 12.93
CA THR A 58 -3.29 28.35 12.83
C THR A 58 -3.17 27.58 14.15
N ILE A 59 -2.73 26.33 14.09
CA ILE A 59 -2.53 25.49 15.29
C ILE A 59 -1.44 26.09 16.18
N GLU A 60 -0.36 26.63 15.58
CA GLU A 60 0.72 27.30 16.32
C GLU A 60 0.20 28.51 17.10
N ALA A 61 -0.69 29.30 16.49
CA ALA A 61 -1.32 30.44 17.17
C ALA A 61 -2.25 29.97 18.30
N LEU A 62 -3.00 28.87 18.13
CA LEU A 62 -3.81 28.28 19.19
C LEU A 62 -2.96 27.78 20.36
N ARG A 63 -1.81 27.17 20.10
CA ARG A 63 -0.86 26.77 21.14
C ARG A 63 -0.30 27.99 21.87
N ALA A 64 0.08 29.03 21.13
CA ALA A 64 0.57 30.28 21.72
C ALA A 64 -0.49 30.96 22.62
N LEU A 65 -1.75 30.94 22.20
CA LEU A 65 -2.88 31.44 23.01
C LEU A 65 -3.08 30.63 24.29
N ARG A 66 -3.06 29.28 24.18
CA ARG A 66 -3.20 28.39 25.34
C ARG A 66 -2.07 28.58 26.34
N ASP A 67 -0.83 28.70 25.84
CA ASP A 67 0.38 28.84 26.66
C ASP A 67 0.57 30.27 27.21
N GLY A 68 -0.35 31.19 26.90
CA GLY A 68 -0.26 32.59 27.31
C GLY A 68 0.86 33.39 26.61
N ARG A 69 1.42 32.86 25.54
CA ARG A 69 2.50 33.50 24.75
C ARG A 69 1.97 34.48 23.69
N ALA A 70 0.69 34.47 23.43
CA ALA A 70 0.01 35.44 22.55
C ALA A 70 -1.33 35.86 23.12
N GLU A 71 -1.75 37.07 22.80
CA GLU A 71 -3.08 37.58 23.11
C GLU A 71 -4.04 37.33 21.93
N LEU A 72 -5.30 37.03 22.24
CA LEU A 72 -6.32 36.78 21.24
C LEU A 72 -6.53 37.95 20.31
N SER A 73 -6.52 39.20 20.84
CA SER A 73 -6.58 40.41 20.05
C SER A 73 -5.50 40.47 18.96
N ALA A 74 -4.25 40.25 19.33
CA ALA A 74 -3.12 40.29 18.39
C ALA A 74 -3.21 39.19 17.31
N VAL A 75 -3.71 38.01 17.65
CA VAL A 75 -3.94 36.92 16.67
C VAL A 75 -5.07 37.28 15.71
N LEU A 76 -6.16 37.88 16.21
CA LEU A 76 -7.29 38.32 15.39
C LEU A 76 -6.93 39.51 14.50
N ASP A 77 -6.15 40.48 15.00
CA ASP A 77 -5.68 41.63 14.22
C ASP A 77 -4.81 41.17 13.04
N ARG A 78 -3.92 40.20 13.27
CA ARG A 78 -3.14 39.60 12.19
C ARG A 78 -4.05 38.93 11.16
N ARG A 79 -5.04 38.17 11.61
CA ARG A 79 -5.96 37.50 10.69
C ARG A 79 -6.83 38.47 9.90
N LEU A 80 -7.25 39.57 10.52
CA LEU A 80 -7.98 40.64 9.82
C LEU A 80 -7.11 41.30 8.73
N ALA A 81 -5.84 41.55 9.01
CA ALA A 81 -4.91 42.10 8.01
C ALA A 81 -4.71 41.10 6.83
N GLU A 82 -4.59 39.81 7.10
CA GLU A 82 -4.50 38.77 6.07
C GLU A 82 -5.76 38.74 5.19
N VAL A 83 -6.95 38.72 5.80
CA VAL A 83 -8.24 38.73 5.08
C VAL A 83 -8.39 40.01 4.24
N GLY A 84 -7.96 41.14 4.78
CA GLY A 84 -7.95 42.44 4.03
C GLY A 84 -7.08 42.36 2.77
N GLY A 85 -5.89 41.75 2.88
CA GLY A 85 -5.00 41.49 1.75
C GLY A 85 -5.61 40.51 0.72
N GLU A 86 -6.23 39.41 1.18
CA GLU A 86 -6.94 38.46 0.31
C GLU A 86 -8.07 39.13 -0.47
N GLN A 87 -8.85 40.02 0.17
CA GLN A 87 -9.92 40.80 -0.50
C GLN A 87 -9.37 41.75 -1.55
N ALA A 88 -8.27 42.45 -1.26
CA ALA A 88 -7.64 43.37 -2.23
C ALA A 88 -7.10 42.58 -3.46
N ALA A 89 -6.51 41.40 -3.24
CA ALA A 89 -6.04 40.53 -4.32
C ALA A 89 -7.20 40.04 -5.21
N LEU A 90 -8.29 39.59 -4.60
CA LEU A 90 -9.50 39.16 -5.34
C LEU A 90 -10.12 40.30 -6.12
N GLY A 91 -10.12 41.52 -5.56
CA GLY A 91 -10.59 42.72 -6.27
C GLY A 91 -9.73 43.09 -7.49
N ARG A 92 -8.42 42.82 -7.47
CA ARG A 92 -7.56 42.94 -8.66
C ARG A 92 -7.92 41.91 -9.74
N VAL A 93 -8.09 40.66 -9.35
CA VAL A 93 -8.50 39.61 -10.27
C VAL A 93 -9.86 39.92 -10.91
N GLU A 94 -10.83 40.36 -10.12
CA GLU A 94 -12.16 40.73 -10.61
C GLU A 94 -12.08 41.85 -11.64
N ARG A 95 -11.28 42.91 -11.39
CA ARG A 95 -11.05 44.00 -12.34
C ARG A 95 -10.45 43.49 -13.65
N VAL A 96 -9.38 42.70 -13.59
CA VAL A 96 -8.72 42.14 -14.79
C VAL A 96 -9.68 41.24 -15.58
N CYS A 97 -10.41 40.36 -14.92
CA CYS A 97 -11.43 39.53 -15.57
C CYS A 97 -12.53 40.36 -16.21
N GLY A 98 -12.99 41.44 -15.52
CA GLY A 98 -13.98 42.37 -16.03
C GLY A 98 -13.49 43.11 -17.28
N ASP A 99 -12.24 43.57 -17.30
CA ASP A 99 -11.63 44.24 -18.44
C ASP A 99 -11.45 43.29 -19.64
N LEU A 100 -10.94 42.10 -19.42
CA LEU A 100 -10.80 41.08 -20.48
C LEU A 100 -12.17 40.75 -21.12
N ARG A 101 -13.22 40.65 -20.31
CA ARG A 101 -14.58 40.37 -20.80
C ARG A 101 -15.13 41.55 -21.59
N ARG A 102 -14.91 42.79 -21.13
CA ARG A 102 -15.39 44.01 -21.82
C ARG A 102 -14.69 44.27 -23.14
N THR A 103 -13.39 43.95 -23.21
CA THR A 103 -12.59 44.12 -24.44
C THR A 103 -12.81 43.00 -25.45
N GLY A 104 -13.57 41.96 -25.10
CA GLY A 104 -13.78 40.81 -25.99
C GLY A 104 -12.47 40.07 -26.32
N ALA A 105 -11.51 40.08 -25.38
CA ALA A 105 -10.19 39.48 -25.59
C ALA A 105 -10.30 38.04 -26.02
N THR A 106 -9.61 37.68 -27.10
CA THR A 106 -9.46 36.28 -27.56
C THR A 106 -8.10 35.75 -27.11
N PHE A 107 -7.97 34.45 -26.96
CA PHE A 107 -6.72 33.82 -26.50
C PHE A 107 -5.51 34.20 -27.38
N THR A 108 -5.71 34.30 -28.70
CA THR A 108 -4.67 34.72 -29.67
C THR A 108 -4.32 36.19 -29.65
N GLY A 109 -5.22 37.04 -29.19
CA GLY A 109 -5.02 38.52 -29.10
C GLY A 109 -4.73 39.04 -27.70
N LEU A 110 -4.53 38.12 -26.73
CA LEU A 110 -4.27 38.48 -25.34
C LEU A 110 -2.82 38.95 -25.17
N ASP A 111 -2.66 40.18 -24.72
CA ASP A 111 -1.36 40.70 -24.26
C ASP A 111 -1.18 40.45 -22.77
N PRO A 112 -0.41 39.44 -22.35
CA PRO A 112 -0.26 39.07 -20.96
C PRO A 112 0.51 40.10 -20.14
N GLY A 113 1.46 40.86 -20.78
CA GLY A 113 2.32 41.83 -20.09
C GLY A 113 1.52 42.97 -19.42
N ARG A 114 0.45 43.40 -20.05
CA ARG A 114 -0.44 44.45 -19.54
C ARG A 114 -1.16 44.09 -18.26
N TYR A 115 -1.59 42.83 -18.14
CA TYR A 115 -2.42 42.38 -17.01
C TYR A 115 -1.60 41.73 -15.90
N LEU A 116 -0.46 41.12 -16.23
CA LEU A 116 0.45 40.53 -15.24
C LEU A 116 1.04 41.62 -14.32
N ALA A 117 1.41 42.76 -14.87
CA ALA A 117 1.92 43.90 -14.07
C ALA A 117 0.90 44.38 -13.02
N ASP A 118 -0.39 44.35 -13.34
CA ASP A 118 -1.48 44.72 -12.42
C ASP A 118 -1.72 43.66 -11.35
N LEU A 119 -1.56 42.40 -11.71
CA LEU A 119 -1.71 41.25 -10.81
C LEU A 119 -0.49 41.09 -9.90
N ASP A 120 0.71 41.37 -10.40
CA ASP A 120 2.00 41.26 -9.69
C ASP A 120 2.37 42.56 -8.93
N ALA A 121 1.54 43.61 -9.02
CA ALA A 121 1.79 44.82 -8.26
C ALA A 121 1.96 44.50 -6.77
N PRO A 122 3.05 44.99 -6.13
CA PRO A 122 3.34 44.66 -4.75
C PRO A 122 2.13 45.04 -3.88
N ALA A 123 1.70 44.08 -3.13
CA ALA A 123 0.71 44.25 -2.11
C ALA A 123 1.21 45.24 -1.04
N LEU A 124 0.31 46.01 -0.45
CA LEU A 124 0.60 46.87 0.70
C LEU A 124 1.27 46.04 1.82
N PRO A 125 2.07 46.66 2.73
CA PRO A 125 2.79 45.94 3.76
C PRO A 125 1.86 44.99 4.56
N GLY A 126 2.03 43.67 4.37
CA GLY A 126 1.17 42.59 4.88
C GLY A 126 0.77 41.56 3.82
N GLU A 127 0.91 41.85 2.55
CA GLU A 127 0.63 40.93 1.43
C GLU A 127 1.91 40.19 1.05
N GLY A 128 2.04 38.93 1.41
CA GLY A 128 3.17 38.06 1.04
C GLY A 128 2.83 37.16 -0.12
N GLY A 129 3.67 37.12 -1.14
CA GLY A 129 3.71 36.13 -2.24
C GLY A 129 2.63 36.21 -3.32
N PRO A 130 2.88 35.61 -4.51
CA PRO A 130 1.91 35.59 -5.60
C PRO A 130 0.61 34.90 -5.18
N TRP A 131 -0.53 35.40 -5.63
CA TRP A 131 -1.86 34.93 -5.24
C TRP A 131 -2.12 33.44 -5.49
N TRP A 132 -1.47 32.85 -6.50
CA TRP A 132 -1.58 31.40 -6.78
C TRP A 132 -0.83 30.53 -5.75
N GLU A 133 0.24 31.02 -5.15
CA GLU A 133 0.90 30.36 -4.02
C GLU A 133 0.02 30.44 -2.78
N LYS A 134 -0.70 31.55 -2.60
CA LYS A 134 -1.64 31.75 -1.50
C LYS A 134 -3.02 31.15 -1.79
N ALA A 135 -3.48 31.12 -3.03
CA ALA A 135 -4.73 30.42 -3.39
C ALA A 135 -4.60 28.89 -3.22
N SER A 136 -3.40 28.34 -3.36
CA SER A 136 -3.12 26.95 -2.91
C SER A 136 -3.00 26.82 -1.39
N ALA A 137 -2.70 27.93 -0.68
CA ALA A 137 -2.60 27.96 0.78
C ALA A 137 -3.88 28.45 1.49
N SER A 138 -4.75 29.22 0.82
CA SER A 138 -6.00 29.79 1.37
C SER A 138 -7.28 29.10 0.90
N ALA A 139 -7.22 28.12 0.02
CA ALA A 139 -8.20 27.05 0.10
C ALA A 139 -8.27 26.72 1.59
N LEU A 140 -9.40 27.01 2.25
CA LEU A 140 -9.72 26.65 3.65
C LEU A 140 -8.87 25.47 4.02
N PRO A 141 -7.97 25.59 5.00
CA PRO A 141 -6.93 24.62 5.15
C PRO A 141 -7.57 23.26 5.11
N GLU A 142 -7.34 22.51 4.02
CA GLU A 142 -7.58 21.07 3.96
C GLU A 142 -6.85 20.40 5.11
N THR A 143 -6.10 21.18 5.86
CA THR A 143 -5.34 20.88 7.05
C THR A 143 -6.18 20.45 8.26
N ASP A 144 -7.47 20.68 8.27
CA ASP A 144 -8.38 19.98 9.20
C ASP A 144 -8.80 18.60 8.67
N ARG A 145 -8.37 18.21 7.49
CA ARG A 145 -8.39 16.84 7.07
C ARG A 145 -7.15 16.15 7.64
N LEU A 146 -7.26 15.76 8.89
CA LEU A 146 -6.41 14.69 9.40
C LEU A 146 -6.33 13.58 8.37
N PRO A 147 -5.18 12.92 8.29
CA PRO A 147 -5.04 11.73 7.46
C PRO A 147 -6.24 10.83 7.75
N THR A 148 -7.14 10.73 6.78
CA THR A 148 -8.34 9.91 6.91
C THR A 148 -7.88 8.52 7.23
N VAL A 149 -8.23 8.03 8.41
CA VAL A 149 -7.95 6.64 8.80
C VAL A 149 -8.61 5.78 7.76
N CYS A 150 -7.78 5.16 6.94
CA CYS A 150 -8.25 4.34 5.83
C CYS A 150 -9.05 3.17 6.39
N SER A 151 -10.16 2.80 5.74
CA SER A 151 -10.94 1.65 6.20
C SER A 151 -10.05 0.41 6.37
N ALA A 152 -10.24 -0.34 7.47
CA ALA A 152 -9.47 -1.54 7.77
C ALA A 152 -9.46 -2.53 6.62
N SER A 153 -10.60 -2.70 5.93
CA SER A 153 -10.75 -3.59 4.77
C SER A 153 -9.85 -3.19 3.60
N ARG A 154 -9.80 -1.89 3.24
CA ARG A 154 -8.92 -1.44 2.13
C ARG A 154 -7.44 -1.71 2.43
N ARG A 155 -7.02 -1.48 3.69
CA ARG A 155 -5.65 -1.73 4.13
C ARG A 155 -5.32 -3.22 4.09
N LEU A 156 -6.25 -4.06 4.57
CA LEU A 156 -6.11 -5.52 4.56
C LEU A 156 -6.00 -6.07 3.14
N PHE A 157 -6.94 -5.71 2.25
CA PHE A 157 -6.92 -6.20 0.87
C PHE A 157 -5.70 -5.71 0.08
N ALA A 158 -5.24 -4.47 0.31
CA ALA A 158 -3.99 -4.00 -0.28
C ALA A 158 -2.80 -4.85 0.16
N ARG A 159 -2.72 -5.17 1.44
CA ARG A 159 -1.65 -6.00 1.99
C ARG A 159 -1.69 -7.43 1.45
N MET A 160 -2.86 -8.05 1.46
CA MET A 160 -3.05 -9.39 0.91
C MET A 160 -2.63 -9.47 -0.57
N PHE A 161 -2.95 -8.44 -1.34
CA PHE A 161 -2.53 -8.37 -2.74
C PHE A 161 -1.00 -8.25 -2.88
N ASP A 162 -0.36 -7.38 -2.10
CA ASP A 162 1.10 -7.21 -2.14
C ASP A 162 1.83 -8.51 -1.76
N GLU A 163 1.36 -9.22 -0.74
CA GLU A 163 1.91 -10.52 -0.32
C GLU A 163 1.69 -11.62 -1.37
N MET A 164 0.48 -11.70 -1.91
CA MET A 164 0.16 -12.64 -2.99
C MET A 164 1.04 -12.39 -4.21
N LEU A 165 1.19 -11.12 -4.63
CA LEU A 165 2.02 -10.75 -5.77
C LEU A 165 3.45 -11.24 -5.60
N VAL A 166 4.06 -11.01 -4.44
CA VAL A 166 5.44 -11.43 -4.18
C VAL A 166 5.55 -12.96 -4.12
N ARG A 167 4.59 -13.64 -3.49
CA ARG A 167 4.56 -15.12 -3.46
C ARG A 167 4.47 -15.71 -4.87
N VAL A 168 3.60 -15.18 -5.72
CA VAL A 168 3.47 -15.64 -7.11
C VAL A 168 4.75 -15.34 -7.91
N LEU A 169 5.38 -14.20 -7.71
CA LEU A 169 6.66 -13.88 -8.36
C LEU A 169 7.78 -14.86 -7.96
N ILE A 170 7.87 -15.19 -6.67
CA ILE A 170 8.83 -16.20 -6.17
C ILE A 170 8.52 -17.57 -6.79
N ALA A 171 7.28 -18.00 -6.72
CA ALA A 171 6.85 -19.29 -7.29
C ALA A 171 7.13 -19.38 -8.78
N SER A 172 6.77 -18.33 -9.54
CA SER A 172 7.06 -18.26 -10.98
C SER A 172 8.56 -18.29 -11.28
N GLY A 173 9.37 -17.60 -10.45
CA GLY A 173 10.84 -17.66 -10.59
C GLY A 173 11.40 -19.07 -10.35
N LEU A 174 10.89 -19.80 -9.36
CA LEU A 174 11.25 -21.18 -9.10
C LEU A 174 10.84 -22.09 -10.26
N CYS A 175 9.61 -21.93 -10.77
CA CYS A 175 9.15 -22.68 -11.94
C CYS A 175 10.05 -22.46 -13.16
N LEU A 176 10.39 -21.20 -13.46
CA LEU A 176 11.27 -20.86 -14.58
C LEU A 176 12.70 -21.38 -14.38
N ALA A 177 13.14 -21.58 -13.14
CA ALA A 177 14.39 -22.23 -12.80
C ALA A 177 14.32 -23.78 -12.85
N GLY A 178 13.17 -24.34 -13.23
CA GLY A 178 12.97 -25.79 -13.31
C GLY A 178 12.73 -26.48 -11.96
N ILE A 179 12.44 -25.73 -10.91
CA ILE A 179 12.20 -26.27 -9.56
C ILE A 179 10.72 -26.60 -9.42
N ASN A 180 10.44 -27.86 -9.03
CA ASN A 180 9.08 -28.32 -8.75
C ASN A 180 8.53 -27.65 -7.50
N LEU A 181 7.44 -26.88 -7.64
CA LEU A 181 6.80 -26.21 -6.50
C LEU A 181 6.24 -27.19 -5.45
N ALA A 182 5.86 -28.41 -5.85
CA ALA A 182 5.38 -29.41 -4.90
C ALA A 182 6.48 -29.90 -3.94
N ALA A 183 7.76 -29.81 -4.35
CA ALA A 183 8.91 -30.14 -3.52
C ALA A 183 9.31 -28.99 -2.59
N VAL A 184 8.81 -27.77 -2.81
CA VAL A 184 9.14 -26.58 -2.01
C VAL A 184 8.08 -26.36 -0.94
N SER A 185 8.47 -26.30 0.31
CA SER A 185 7.55 -26.00 1.40
C SER A 185 6.89 -24.62 1.21
N SER A 186 5.57 -24.57 1.25
CA SER A 186 4.79 -23.33 1.20
C SER A 186 5.19 -22.34 2.32
N PHE A 187 5.64 -22.87 3.46
CA PHE A 187 6.18 -22.06 4.56
C PHE A 187 7.45 -21.32 4.16
N VAL A 188 8.37 -21.99 3.45
CA VAL A 188 9.61 -21.36 2.95
C VAL A 188 9.29 -20.25 1.96
N VAL A 189 8.37 -20.47 1.03
CA VAL A 189 7.92 -19.45 0.08
C VAL A 189 7.30 -18.25 0.80
N SER A 190 6.44 -18.50 1.80
CA SER A 190 5.82 -17.43 2.60
C SER A 190 6.85 -16.65 3.40
N LEU A 191 7.77 -17.33 4.08
CA LEU A 191 8.83 -16.68 4.85
C LEU A 191 9.74 -15.82 3.95
N THR A 192 10.12 -16.35 2.80
CA THR A 192 10.92 -15.60 1.81
C THR A 192 10.17 -14.37 1.32
N ALA A 193 8.86 -14.46 1.07
CA ALA A 193 8.03 -13.32 0.67
C ALA A 193 7.96 -12.24 1.76
N VAL A 194 7.81 -12.64 3.02
CA VAL A 194 7.83 -11.71 4.18
C VAL A 194 9.17 -10.99 4.29
N VAL A 195 10.28 -11.72 4.19
CA VAL A 195 11.62 -11.13 4.24
C VAL A 195 11.85 -10.19 3.05
N LEU A 196 11.48 -10.60 1.84
CA LEU A 196 11.64 -9.76 0.65
C LEU A 196 10.80 -8.48 0.74
N LEU A 197 9.56 -8.57 1.20
CA LEU A 197 8.69 -7.41 1.41
C LEU A 197 9.25 -6.43 2.43
N ALA A 198 10.01 -6.89 3.44
CA ALA A 198 10.66 -6.02 4.41
C ALA A 198 11.59 -5.00 3.75
N PHE A 199 12.20 -5.36 2.64
CA PHE A 199 13.10 -4.47 1.88
C PHE A 199 12.40 -3.77 0.71
N VAL A 200 11.48 -4.46 0.06
CA VAL A 200 10.80 -3.97 -1.15
C VAL A 200 9.70 -2.94 -0.81
N GLU A 201 8.89 -3.17 0.22
CA GLU A 201 7.83 -2.22 0.60
C GLU A 201 8.39 -0.83 0.95
N PRO A 202 9.43 -0.68 1.82
CA PRO A 202 10.04 0.62 2.08
C PRO A 202 10.59 1.31 0.85
N LEU A 203 11.13 0.54 -0.11
CA LEU A 203 11.61 1.07 -1.37
C LEU A 203 10.47 1.66 -2.22
N PHE A 204 9.35 0.95 -2.33
CA PHE A 204 8.14 1.44 -3.00
C PHE A 204 7.58 2.70 -2.32
N LEU A 205 7.55 2.74 -0.99
CA LEU A 205 7.09 3.91 -0.24
C LEU A 205 8.01 5.11 -0.46
N ARG A 206 9.33 4.91 -0.51
CA ARG A 206 10.29 5.98 -0.79
C ARG A 206 10.16 6.52 -2.22
N LEU A 207 10.04 5.65 -3.22
CA LEU A 207 10.02 6.06 -4.62
C LEU A 207 8.68 6.63 -5.05
N TRP A 208 7.58 5.98 -4.67
CA TRP A 208 6.23 6.31 -5.17
C TRP A 208 5.22 6.68 -4.07
N GLY A 209 5.58 6.55 -2.80
CA GLY A 209 4.68 6.78 -1.67
C GLY A 209 3.54 5.74 -1.58
N THR A 210 3.61 4.65 -2.34
CA THR A 210 2.56 3.63 -2.39
C THR A 210 3.14 2.27 -2.77
N THR A 211 2.42 1.17 -2.46
CA THR A 211 2.71 -0.17 -2.97
C THR A 211 1.70 -0.55 -4.06
N PRO A 212 1.93 -1.60 -4.86
CA PRO A 212 0.98 -2.03 -5.89
C PRO A 212 -0.44 -2.21 -5.36
N GLY A 213 -0.63 -2.93 -4.26
CA GLY A 213 -1.94 -3.15 -3.65
C GLY A 213 -2.58 -1.86 -3.12
N LYS A 214 -1.79 -0.98 -2.50
CA LYS A 214 -2.26 0.33 -2.04
C LYS A 214 -2.65 1.23 -3.21
N ALA A 215 -1.87 1.23 -4.29
CA ALA A 215 -2.14 2.01 -5.50
C ALA A 215 -3.46 1.58 -6.18
N LEU A 216 -3.69 0.26 -6.32
CA LEU A 216 -4.94 -0.30 -6.85
C LEU A 216 -6.17 0.17 -6.06
N LEU A 217 -6.03 0.32 -4.75
CA LEU A 217 -7.10 0.81 -3.88
C LEU A 217 -7.08 2.32 -3.66
N GLY A 218 -6.27 3.08 -4.42
CA GLY A 218 -6.22 4.54 -4.36
C GLY A 218 -5.67 5.08 -3.04
N MET A 219 -4.69 4.40 -2.44
CA MET A 219 -4.05 4.81 -1.19
C MET A 219 -2.60 5.22 -1.43
N ARG A 220 -2.17 6.27 -0.73
CA ARG A 220 -0.78 6.75 -0.71
C ARG A 220 -0.38 7.07 0.72
N LEU A 221 0.90 6.89 1.03
CA LEU A 221 1.50 7.27 2.29
C LEU A 221 2.45 8.45 2.06
N THR A 222 2.38 9.43 2.95
CA THR A 222 3.29 10.56 2.97
C THR A 222 3.77 10.81 4.39
N GLY A 223 4.96 11.36 4.54
CA GLY A 223 5.42 11.89 5.82
C GLY A 223 4.66 13.16 6.22
N PRO A 224 4.92 13.67 7.43
CA PRO A 224 4.30 14.90 7.95
C PRO A 224 4.60 16.13 7.08
N ASP A 225 5.71 16.11 6.35
CA ASP A 225 6.16 17.16 5.42
C ASP A 225 5.52 17.04 4.00
N GLY A 226 4.60 16.10 3.81
CA GLY A 226 3.97 15.82 2.51
C GLY A 226 4.86 15.08 1.51
N LYS A 227 6.11 14.77 1.86
CA LYS A 227 7.03 13.99 1.02
C LYS A 227 6.80 12.49 1.18
N ASN A 228 7.42 11.70 0.31
CA ASN A 228 7.40 10.25 0.43
C ASN A 228 8.16 9.81 1.70
N VAL A 229 7.70 8.72 2.28
CA VAL A 229 8.27 8.14 3.51
C VAL A 229 9.73 7.76 3.29
N PRO A 230 10.69 8.20 4.15
CA PRO A 230 12.08 7.76 4.08
C PRO A 230 12.22 6.24 4.21
N TYR A 231 13.24 5.66 3.58
CA TYR A 231 13.43 4.20 3.57
C TYR A 231 13.54 3.60 4.98
N THR A 232 14.28 4.25 5.87
CA THR A 232 14.49 3.79 7.25
C THR A 232 13.20 3.79 8.07
N GLU A 233 12.37 4.82 7.91
CA GLU A 233 11.05 4.92 8.54
C GLU A 233 10.09 3.88 7.95
N GLY A 234 10.12 3.68 6.62
CA GLY A 234 9.37 2.63 5.94
C GLY A 234 9.74 1.23 6.45
N LEU A 235 11.03 0.98 6.70
CA LEU A 235 11.52 -0.28 7.25
C LEU A 235 11.05 -0.49 8.70
N ALA A 236 11.21 0.51 9.55
CA ALA A 236 10.71 0.47 10.94
C ALA A 236 9.20 0.24 10.98
N ARG A 237 8.45 0.95 10.11
CA ARG A 237 7.03 0.80 9.93
C ARG A 237 6.64 -0.63 9.54
N TYR A 238 7.39 -1.27 8.61
CA TYR A 238 7.16 -2.65 8.21
C TYR A 238 7.24 -3.61 9.39
N PHE A 239 8.30 -3.53 10.19
CA PHE A 239 8.48 -4.39 11.36
C PHE A 239 7.41 -4.15 12.43
N LEU A 240 7.04 -2.88 12.70
CA LEU A 240 5.96 -2.56 13.62
C LEU A 240 4.61 -3.12 13.13
N MET A 241 4.34 -3.04 11.81
CA MET A 241 3.15 -3.62 11.22
C MET A 241 3.15 -5.15 11.32
N MET A 242 4.27 -5.80 11.08
CA MET A 242 4.42 -7.25 11.25
C MET A 242 4.16 -7.68 12.68
N TRP A 243 4.67 -6.92 13.67
CA TRP A 243 4.49 -7.25 15.08
C TRP A 243 3.06 -6.96 15.58
N TYR A 244 2.57 -5.75 15.37
CA TYR A 244 1.30 -5.27 15.92
C TYR A 244 0.09 -5.48 15.01
N GLY A 245 0.29 -5.79 13.72
CA GLY A 245 -0.77 -5.96 12.73
C GLY A 245 -0.97 -7.40 12.29
N GLN A 246 0.10 -8.08 11.91
CA GLN A 246 0.06 -9.44 11.36
C GLN A 246 0.54 -10.52 12.34
N GLY A 247 1.22 -10.15 13.45
CA GLY A 247 1.69 -11.11 14.44
C GLY A 247 2.72 -12.11 13.90
N PHE A 248 3.55 -11.72 12.90
CA PHE A 248 4.53 -12.57 12.22
C PHE A 248 3.98 -13.90 11.68
N GLU A 249 2.73 -13.89 11.23
CA GLU A 249 2.02 -15.06 10.69
C GLU A 249 1.90 -16.24 11.70
N ILE A 250 2.15 -16.00 12.99
CA ILE A 250 1.90 -16.99 14.04
C ILE A 250 0.37 -17.11 14.22
N PRO A 251 -0.26 -18.29 13.95
CA PRO A 251 -1.70 -18.39 13.71
C PRO A 251 -2.59 -17.73 14.77
N VAL A 252 -2.40 -18.07 16.04
CA VAL A 252 -3.21 -17.51 17.14
C VAL A 252 -2.89 -16.03 17.38
N TRP A 253 -1.60 -15.68 17.33
CA TRP A 253 -1.13 -14.31 17.55
C TRP A 253 -1.59 -13.37 16.43
N SER A 254 -1.57 -13.84 15.18
CA SER A 254 -2.08 -13.10 14.02
C SER A 254 -3.56 -12.77 14.14
N LEU A 255 -4.38 -13.70 14.61
CA LEU A 255 -5.81 -13.46 14.85
C LEU A 255 -6.02 -12.39 15.92
N ILE A 256 -5.28 -12.45 17.04
CA ILE A 256 -5.36 -11.46 18.13
C ILE A 256 -4.95 -10.08 17.62
N GLN A 257 -3.82 -9.98 16.94
CA GLN A 257 -3.31 -8.69 16.44
C GLN A 257 -4.18 -8.13 15.32
N GLY A 258 -4.66 -8.98 14.42
CA GLY A 258 -5.62 -8.60 13.38
C GLY A 258 -6.92 -8.03 13.97
N TYR A 259 -7.50 -8.70 14.98
CA TYR A 259 -8.68 -8.20 15.69
C TYR A 259 -8.40 -6.85 16.35
N ARG A 260 -7.27 -6.71 17.06
CA ARG A 260 -6.88 -5.43 17.69
C ARG A 260 -6.71 -4.32 16.66
N SER A 261 -6.11 -4.62 15.51
CA SER A 261 -5.91 -3.65 14.43
C SER A 261 -7.26 -3.19 13.84
N VAL A 262 -8.18 -4.13 13.57
CA VAL A 262 -9.53 -3.81 13.08
C VAL A 262 -10.29 -2.97 14.11
N ARG A 263 -10.23 -3.34 15.39
CA ARG A 263 -10.88 -2.59 16.47
C ARG A 263 -10.37 -1.16 16.57
N ARG A 264 -9.03 -0.95 16.50
CA ARG A 264 -8.45 0.40 16.45
C ARG A 264 -8.98 1.21 15.28
N CYS A 265 -9.10 0.58 14.09
CA CYS A 265 -9.70 1.25 12.94
C CYS A 265 -11.16 1.65 13.16
N TRP A 266 -11.96 0.81 13.83
CA TRP A 266 -13.35 1.14 14.19
C TRP A 266 -13.45 2.25 15.24
N ASP A 267 -12.49 2.29 16.16
CA ASP A 267 -12.39 3.32 17.18
C ASP A 267 -11.70 4.59 16.66
N ASP A 268 -11.39 4.66 15.32
CA ASP A 268 -10.59 5.70 14.67
C ASP A 268 -9.24 5.95 15.35
N GLU A 269 -8.65 4.92 15.94
CA GLU A 269 -7.32 5.00 16.54
C GLU A 269 -6.22 4.81 15.50
N PRO A 270 -5.15 5.64 15.55
CA PRO A 270 -4.00 5.43 14.69
C PRO A 270 -3.37 4.08 15.00
N GLN A 271 -2.93 3.40 13.96
CA GLN A 271 -2.19 2.15 14.14
C GLN A 271 -0.80 2.46 14.73
N PRO A 272 -0.21 1.55 15.53
CA PRO A 272 1.11 1.78 16.14
C PRO A 272 2.23 2.07 15.15
N TRP A 273 2.07 1.67 13.90
CA TRP A 273 3.03 1.88 12.82
C TRP A 273 2.72 3.10 11.92
N ASP A 274 1.65 3.84 12.21
CA ASP A 274 1.23 5.01 11.43
C ASP A 274 1.31 6.32 12.23
N VAL A 275 2.09 6.37 13.31
CA VAL A 275 2.16 7.53 14.21
C VAL A 275 2.75 8.75 13.53
N GLU A 276 3.68 8.54 12.58
CA GLU A 276 4.39 9.62 11.87
C GLU A 276 4.08 9.68 10.37
N VAL A 277 3.07 8.93 9.93
CA VAL A 277 2.75 8.78 8.51
C VAL A 277 1.29 9.12 8.25
N ALA A 278 1.05 10.00 7.28
CA ALA A 278 -0.28 10.34 6.82
C ALA A 278 -0.74 9.38 5.71
N TYR A 279 -1.92 8.77 5.88
CA TYR A 279 -2.60 8.04 4.83
C TYR A 279 -3.48 8.98 4.01
N ILE A 280 -3.17 9.15 2.75
CA ILE A 280 -4.03 9.82 1.79
C ILE A 280 -4.80 8.74 1.04
N ALA A 281 -6.12 8.72 1.21
CA ALA A 281 -6.99 7.79 0.51
C ALA A 281 -7.99 8.55 -0.35
N LYS A 282 -8.04 8.23 -1.63
CA LYS A 282 -9.10 8.73 -2.52
C LYS A 282 -10.46 8.16 -2.08
N PRO A 283 -11.57 8.90 -2.28
CA PRO A 283 -12.90 8.36 -2.03
C PRO A 283 -13.09 7.00 -2.72
N PHE A 284 -13.66 6.03 -2.01
CA PHE A 284 -13.84 4.70 -2.58
C PHE A 284 -14.80 4.76 -3.77
N ARG A 285 -14.39 4.17 -4.88
CA ARG A 285 -15.22 3.97 -6.08
C ARG A 285 -15.18 2.50 -6.46
N ALA A 286 -16.27 1.96 -6.98
CA ALA A 286 -16.36 0.56 -7.39
C ALA A 286 -15.22 0.11 -8.32
N ARG A 287 -14.70 1.01 -9.17
CA ARG A 287 -13.55 0.75 -10.04
C ARG A 287 -12.31 0.26 -9.31
N TYR A 288 -12.08 0.67 -8.05
CA TYR A 288 -10.92 0.21 -7.27
C TYR A 288 -11.07 -1.26 -6.87
N GLY A 289 -12.29 -1.66 -6.47
CA GLY A 289 -12.58 -3.07 -6.17
C GLY A 289 -12.47 -3.94 -7.42
N VAL A 290 -13.06 -3.51 -8.54
CA VAL A 290 -12.94 -4.20 -9.83
C VAL A 290 -11.49 -4.29 -10.28
N GLY A 291 -10.74 -3.19 -10.18
CA GLY A 291 -9.31 -3.18 -10.52
C GLY A 291 -8.49 -4.16 -9.69
N LEU A 292 -8.75 -4.26 -8.38
CA LEU A 292 -8.10 -5.24 -7.51
C LEU A 292 -8.41 -6.68 -7.94
N VAL A 293 -9.69 -6.99 -8.20
CA VAL A 293 -10.11 -8.34 -8.65
C VAL A 293 -9.45 -8.70 -9.97
N LEU A 294 -9.47 -7.81 -10.96
CA LEU A 294 -8.84 -8.05 -12.25
C LEU A 294 -7.31 -8.23 -12.13
N ALA A 295 -6.65 -7.40 -11.33
CA ALA A 295 -5.22 -7.53 -11.08
C ALA A 295 -4.89 -8.85 -10.36
N THR A 296 -5.71 -9.27 -9.40
CA THR A 296 -5.57 -10.57 -8.71
C THR A 296 -5.69 -11.72 -9.69
N LEU A 297 -6.73 -11.73 -10.53
CA LEU A 297 -6.91 -12.76 -11.55
C LEU A 297 -5.74 -12.79 -12.54
N LEU A 298 -5.26 -11.63 -12.99
CA LEU A 298 -4.12 -11.54 -13.89
C LEU A 298 -2.84 -12.13 -13.26
N VAL A 299 -2.56 -11.80 -11.99
CA VAL A 299 -1.38 -12.33 -11.28
C VAL A 299 -1.47 -13.84 -11.11
N LEU A 300 -2.63 -14.36 -10.70
CA LEU A 300 -2.84 -15.80 -10.52
C LEU A 300 -2.74 -16.56 -11.86
N THR A 301 -3.36 -16.04 -12.93
CA THR A 301 -3.25 -16.68 -14.26
C THR A 301 -1.83 -16.66 -14.82
N ALA A 302 -1.07 -15.59 -14.56
CA ALA A 302 0.34 -15.53 -14.94
C ALA A 302 1.18 -16.55 -14.16
N GLY A 303 0.91 -16.73 -12.86
CA GLY A 303 1.55 -17.75 -12.04
C GLY A 303 1.26 -19.16 -12.52
N GLU A 304 0.00 -19.47 -12.82
CA GLU A 304 -0.39 -20.76 -13.39
C GLU A 304 0.23 -20.99 -14.78
N ALA A 305 0.31 -19.96 -15.61
CA ALA A 305 0.99 -20.06 -16.90
C ALA A 305 2.48 -20.40 -16.74
N ALA A 306 3.17 -19.78 -15.78
CA ALA A 306 4.57 -20.10 -15.48
C ALA A 306 4.75 -21.53 -14.97
N ASN A 307 3.85 -21.98 -14.08
CA ASN A 307 3.83 -23.36 -13.59
C ASN A 307 3.57 -24.37 -14.72
N SER A 308 2.57 -24.12 -15.56
CA SER A 308 2.27 -24.98 -16.72
C SER A 308 3.43 -25.00 -17.73
N TRP A 309 4.08 -23.86 -17.93
CA TRP A 309 5.25 -23.79 -18.81
C TRP A 309 6.39 -24.67 -18.31
N SER A 310 6.68 -24.67 -17.00
CA SER A 310 7.77 -25.47 -16.42
C SER A 310 7.52 -26.98 -16.54
N GLN A 311 6.26 -27.39 -16.56
CA GLN A 311 5.85 -28.80 -16.69
C GLN A 311 5.74 -29.26 -18.14
N THR A 312 5.86 -28.34 -19.10
CA THR A 312 5.73 -28.70 -20.51
C THR A 312 6.97 -29.44 -21.00
N PRO A 313 6.82 -30.59 -21.64
CA PRO A 313 7.95 -31.34 -22.17
C PRO A 313 8.70 -30.54 -23.26
N PRO A 314 10.04 -30.67 -23.35
CA PRO A 314 10.83 -29.99 -24.35
C PRO A 314 10.48 -30.41 -25.77
N ASN A 315 10.24 -31.71 -25.98
CA ASN A 315 9.92 -32.27 -27.28
C ASN A 315 8.41 -32.48 -27.41
N ARG A 316 7.82 -32.00 -28.51
CA ARG A 316 6.36 -32.00 -28.72
C ARG A 316 6.04 -32.46 -30.14
N GLY A 317 4.82 -32.98 -30.32
CA GLY A 317 4.33 -33.51 -31.59
C GLY A 317 4.69 -34.97 -31.73
N ASP A 318 5.05 -35.40 -32.95
CA ASP A 318 5.45 -36.74 -33.24
C ASP A 318 6.89 -36.95 -32.75
N VAL A 319 7.02 -37.55 -31.54
CA VAL A 319 8.31 -37.72 -30.87
C VAL A 319 9.00 -39.06 -31.26
N THR A 320 10.31 -39.01 -31.38
CA THR A 320 11.16 -40.17 -31.51
C THR A 320 11.36 -40.85 -30.11
N VAL A 321 11.92 -42.08 -30.09
CA VAL A 321 12.21 -42.77 -28.82
C VAL A 321 13.18 -41.97 -27.96
N ALA A 322 14.20 -41.37 -28.55
CA ALA A 322 15.17 -40.55 -27.83
C ALA A 322 14.52 -39.28 -27.21
N GLU A 323 13.68 -38.60 -27.97
CA GLU A 323 12.93 -37.43 -27.46
C GLU A 323 11.91 -37.80 -26.37
N PHE A 324 11.29 -38.97 -26.50
CA PHE A 324 10.42 -39.51 -25.44
C PHE A 324 11.22 -39.79 -24.16
N ALA A 325 12.38 -40.44 -24.29
CA ALA A 325 13.26 -40.72 -23.15
C ALA A 325 13.72 -39.45 -22.47
N GLU A 326 14.10 -38.41 -23.22
CA GLU A 326 14.44 -37.10 -22.67
C GLU A 326 13.27 -36.44 -21.92
N ASN A 327 12.07 -36.44 -22.51
CA ASN A 327 10.84 -35.92 -21.87
C ASN A 327 10.53 -36.69 -20.57
N TYR A 328 10.63 -38.01 -20.61
CA TYR A 328 10.36 -38.84 -19.44
C TYR A 328 11.36 -38.62 -18.31
N ASN A 329 12.66 -38.63 -18.60
CA ASN A 329 13.71 -38.43 -17.62
C ASN A 329 13.60 -37.05 -16.97
N ARG A 330 13.37 -36.02 -17.77
CA ARG A 330 13.14 -34.67 -17.27
C ARG A 330 11.91 -34.60 -16.32
N GLN A 331 10.82 -35.27 -16.69
CA GLN A 331 9.61 -35.28 -15.86
C GLN A 331 9.84 -36.11 -14.57
N ALA A 332 10.57 -37.20 -14.65
CA ALA A 332 10.93 -38.00 -13.48
C ALA A 332 11.81 -37.21 -12.50
N ASP A 333 12.81 -36.49 -13.01
CA ASP A 333 13.64 -35.58 -12.20
C ASP A 333 12.83 -34.45 -11.57
N TYR A 334 11.94 -33.83 -12.35
CA TYR A 334 11.06 -32.75 -11.86
C TYR A 334 10.14 -33.26 -10.74
N LEU A 335 9.65 -34.47 -10.82
CA LEU A 335 8.81 -35.09 -9.79
C LEU A 335 9.60 -35.68 -8.61
N GLY A 336 10.94 -35.73 -8.69
CA GLY A 336 11.80 -36.30 -7.67
C GLY A 336 11.88 -37.81 -7.72
N PHE A 337 11.47 -38.44 -8.83
CA PHE A 337 11.60 -39.86 -9.07
C PHE A 337 12.91 -40.24 -9.79
N GLY A 338 13.65 -39.25 -10.29
CA GLY A 338 14.99 -39.43 -10.84
C GLY A 338 15.97 -39.87 -9.78
N GLY A 339 16.85 -40.85 -10.10
CA GLY A 339 17.94 -41.16 -9.20
C GLY A 339 18.32 -42.65 -9.07
N ARG A 340 17.58 -43.58 -9.69
CA ARG A 340 18.02 -45.01 -9.80
C ARG A 340 17.95 -45.56 -11.22
N THR A 341 16.96 -45.15 -11.99
CA THR A 341 16.76 -45.62 -13.36
C THR A 341 16.40 -44.48 -14.28
N TYR A 342 16.95 -44.49 -15.46
CA TYR A 342 16.59 -43.53 -16.52
C TYR A 342 16.37 -44.30 -17.83
N LEU A 343 15.65 -43.69 -18.76
CA LEU A 343 15.50 -44.22 -20.12
C LEU A 343 16.66 -43.72 -20.99
N ASP A 344 17.35 -44.65 -21.65
CA ASP A 344 18.36 -44.28 -22.66
C ASP A 344 17.70 -43.88 -23.99
N GLU A 345 18.50 -43.44 -24.94
CA GLU A 345 18.04 -43.01 -26.25
C GLU A 345 17.34 -44.12 -27.08
N THR A 346 17.50 -45.36 -26.68
CA THR A 346 16.84 -46.50 -27.29
C THR A 346 15.55 -46.92 -26.60
N GLY A 347 15.22 -46.24 -25.49
CA GLY A 347 14.03 -46.50 -24.67
C GLY A 347 14.20 -47.68 -23.70
N GLN A 348 15.44 -48.08 -23.44
CA GLN A 348 15.74 -49.13 -22.48
C GLN A 348 16.08 -48.50 -21.11
N TRP A 349 15.66 -49.21 -20.05
CA TRP A 349 15.96 -48.79 -18.69
C TRP A 349 17.44 -49.07 -18.36
N GLN A 350 18.12 -48.00 -17.92
CA GLN A 350 19.49 -48.06 -17.42
C GLN A 350 19.51 -47.65 -15.95
N GLU A 351 20.41 -48.26 -15.18
CA GLU A 351 20.66 -47.87 -13.80
C GLU A 351 21.70 -46.72 -13.80
N GLU A 352 21.37 -45.60 -13.18
CA GLU A 352 22.35 -44.54 -12.94
C GLU A 352 23.38 -45.05 -11.91
N PRO A 353 24.70 -44.93 -12.17
CA PRO A 353 25.72 -45.29 -11.20
C PRO A 353 25.52 -44.39 -9.98
N GLY A 354 25.16 -44.98 -8.84
CA GLY A 354 24.54 -44.42 -7.68
C GLY A 354 25.11 -43.07 -7.23
N ASN A 355 24.27 -42.09 -7.22
CA ASN A 355 24.51 -40.84 -6.49
C ASN A 355 24.29 -41.13 -4.99
N PRO A 356 25.35 -41.14 -4.14
CA PRO A 356 25.23 -41.46 -2.72
C PRO A 356 24.37 -40.48 -1.91
N ASN A 357 23.99 -39.35 -2.52
CA ASN A 357 23.15 -38.28 -1.92
C ASN A 357 21.71 -38.26 -2.47
N ALA A 358 21.34 -39.21 -3.34
CA ALA A 358 19.97 -39.30 -3.82
C ALA A 358 19.06 -39.78 -2.68
N VAL A 359 18.25 -38.90 -2.16
CA VAL A 359 17.16 -39.24 -1.23
C VAL A 359 16.09 -39.96 -2.04
N THR A 360 15.93 -41.25 -1.81
CA THR A 360 14.96 -42.04 -2.55
C THR A 360 13.57 -41.97 -1.90
N VAL A 361 12.52 -42.05 -2.72
CA VAL A 361 11.12 -42.12 -2.25
C VAL A 361 10.91 -43.27 -1.25
N GLY A 362 11.70 -44.34 -1.34
CA GLY A 362 11.73 -45.45 -0.36
C GLY A 362 12.15 -45.02 1.05
N ASP A 363 12.92 -43.95 1.21
CA ASP A 363 13.33 -43.45 2.53
C ASP A 363 12.13 -42.81 3.31
N PHE A 364 11.02 -42.55 2.63
CA PHE A 364 9.77 -42.08 3.22
C PHE A 364 8.69 -43.15 3.37
N GLY A 365 9.01 -44.44 3.19
CA GLY A 365 8.07 -45.56 3.34
C GLY A 365 7.02 -45.67 2.22
N ILE A 366 7.26 -44.99 1.08
CA ILE A 366 6.44 -45.12 -0.13
C ILE A 366 7.06 -46.27 -0.94
N GLU A 367 6.25 -47.30 -1.27
CA GLU A 367 6.71 -48.38 -2.11
C GLU A 367 7.27 -47.86 -3.43
N PRO A 368 8.48 -48.34 -3.85
CA PRO A 368 9.00 -47.94 -5.14
C PRO A 368 8.01 -48.35 -6.24
N TRP A 369 7.99 -47.56 -7.32
CA TRP A 369 7.20 -47.88 -8.51
C TRP A 369 7.34 -49.35 -8.88
N PRO A 370 6.26 -50.01 -9.35
CA PRO A 370 6.34 -51.40 -9.78
C PRO A 370 7.49 -51.54 -10.79
N GLU A 371 8.23 -52.64 -10.66
CA GLU A 371 9.40 -52.99 -11.45
C GLU A 371 9.30 -52.46 -12.88
N ALA A 372 10.38 -51.81 -13.33
CA ALA A 372 10.45 -51.19 -14.66
C ALA A 372 9.95 -52.17 -15.70
N ARG A 373 8.75 -51.95 -16.23
CA ARG A 373 8.19 -52.75 -17.31
C ARG A 373 8.97 -52.40 -18.56
N GLU A 374 9.34 -53.44 -19.35
CA GLU A 374 9.89 -53.21 -20.67
C GLU A 374 8.88 -52.38 -21.48
N LEU A 375 9.34 -51.25 -22.00
CA LEU A 375 8.54 -50.41 -22.89
C LEU A 375 8.72 -50.84 -24.31
N HIS A 376 7.64 -51.25 -24.98
CA HIS A 376 7.65 -51.59 -26.39
C HIS A 376 7.09 -50.44 -27.20
N PHE A 377 7.92 -49.87 -28.10
CA PHE A 377 7.55 -48.78 -28.96
C PHE A 377 7.14 -49.27 -30.35
N THR A 378 5.95 -48.90 -30.78
CA THR A 378 5.54 -49.04 -32.19
C THR A 378 5.92 -47.77 -32.92
N LEU A 379 6.66 -47.90 -34.01
CA LEU A 379 7.21 -46.77 -34.76
C LEU A 379 6.61 -46.71 -36.15
N GLU A 380 6.29 -45.53 -36.63
CA GLU A 380 5.95 -45.20 -38.03
C GLU A 380 6.79 -44.00 -38.44
N ASP A 381 7.54 -44.11 -39.53
CA ASP A 381 8.52 -43.14 -40.03
C ASP A 381 9.52 -42.64 -38.94
N GLY A 382 9.89 -43.50 -38.01
CA GLY A 382 10.83 -43.16 -36.93
C GLY A 382 10.20 -42.47 -35.69
N HIS A 383 8.93 -42.19 -35.74
CA HIS A 383 8.17 -41.59 -34.60
C HIS A 383 7.30 -42.59 -33.88
N ILE A 384 7.06 -42.36 -32.60
CA ILE A 384 6.28 -43.27 -31.75
C ILE A 384 4.80 -43.09 -32.09
N THR A 385 4.14 -44.19 -32.44
CA THR A 385 2.68 -44.24 -32.64
C THR A 385 1.94 -44.97 -31.51
N ALA A 386 2.61 -45.86 -30.79
CA ALA A 386 2.06 -46.51 -29.60
C ALA A 386 3.18 -46.95 -28.63
N ILE A 387 2.85 -47.01 -27.35
CA ILE A 387 3.71 -47.52 -26.27
C ILE A 387 2.92 -48.61 -25.54
N THR A 388 3.48 -49.80 -25.41
CA THR A 388 2.84 -50.92 -24.71
C THR A 388 3.78 -51.58 -23.70
#